data_1756c4be76edb7d2267d1c8b9e8db0c2
#
_entry.id   1756c4be76edb7d2267d1c8b9e8db0c2
#
_cell.length_a   1.000
_cell.length_b   1.000
_cell.length_c   1.000
_cell.angle_alpha   90.00
_cell.angle_beta   90.00
_cell.angle_gamma   90.00
#
_symmetry.space_group_name_H-M   'P 1'
#
loop_
_entity.id
_entity.type
_entity.pdbx_description
1 polymer ?
#
loop_
_entity_poly.entity_id
_entity_poly.type
_entity_poly.pdbx_seq_one_letter_code
_entity_poly.pdbx_strand_id
1 'polypeptide(L)'
;MEIKHFGDPQGKSILRLHGNLMCWRQFEDLIPLLEKDYSVYAVSFDGFDGLRSTTYTTAQAQADKLEDFLCTELGGHVDMLFAESLGCGPAVLLKSSPKVKIDHMILSGPEYLDFGVLNGLILKVMPPKQYETARKKTMPVWALRFMGQTEQGMQTMMSRIPDNISLESVRATWAAGLYLYRTDFPVQPEAKVA
;
A
#
# COMPACT_ATOMS: atom_id res chain seq x y z
N MET A 1 1.72 10.79 -5.56
CA MET A 1 0.58 9.90 -5.28
C MET A 1 -0.50 10.12 -6.33
N GLU A 2 -1.11 9.06 -6.81
CA GLU A 2 -2.27 9.07 -7.70
C GLU A 2 -3.43 8.36 -7.00
N ILE A 3 -4.64 8.91 -7.10
CA ILE A 3 -5.85 8.30 -6.57
C ILE A 3 -6.86 8.21 -7.69
N LYS A 4 -7.32 7.00 -7.99
CA LYS A 4 -8.38 6.71 -8.98
C LYS A 4 -9.69 6.52 -8.25
N HIS A 5 -10.73 7.16 -8.78
CA HIS A 5 -12.10 7.00 -8.28
C HIS A 5 -12.95 6.18 -9.26
N PHE A 6 -13.77 5.28 -8.69
CA PHE A 6 -14.70 4.42 -9.39
C PHE A 6 -16.02 4.35 -8.63
N GLY A 7 -17.13 4.21 -9.34
CA GLY A 7 -18.46 4.12 -8.77
C GLY A 7 -19.12 5.48 -8.51
N ASP A 8 -20.24 5.47 -7.77
CA ASP A 8 -21.01 6.67 -7.44
C ASP A 8 -20.30 7.48 -6.34
N PRO A 9 -19.95 8.76 -6.58
CA PRO A 9 -19.32 9.61 -5.57
C PRO A 9 -20.16 9.81 -4.29
N GLN A 10 -21.48 9.57 -4.35
CA GLN A 10 -22.39 9.66 -3.20
C GLN A 10 -22.53 8.31 -2.45
N GLY A 11 -21.94 7.26 -2.98
CA GLY A 11 -21.92 5.94 -2.33
C GLY A 11 -21.04 5.90 -1.09
N LYS A 12 -21.16 4.81 -0.29
CA LYS A 12 -20.24 4.56 0.82
C LYS A 12 -18.81 4.43 0.30
N SER A 13 -17.90 5.13 0.93
CA SER A 13 -16.52 5.27 0.48
C SER A 13 -15.64 4.10 0.92
N ILE A 14 -14.85 3.57 -0.03
CA ILE A 14 -13.81 2.58 0.23
C ILE A 14 -12.46 3.11 -0.24
N LEU A 15 -11.51 3.26 0.67
CA LEU A 15 -10.12 3.59 0.34
C LEU A 15 -9.29 2.29 0.26
N ARG A 16 -8.59 2.09 -0.86
CA ARG A 16 -7.78 0.89 -1.15
C ARG A 16 -6.30 1.25 -1.24
N LEU A 17 -5.48 0.68 -0.33
CA LEU A 17 -4.04 0.91 -0.26
C LEU A 17 -3.29 -0.37 -0.65
N HIS A 18 -2.45 -0.27 -1.68
CA HIS A 18 -1.75 -1.42 -2.28
C HIS A 18 -0.53 -1.90 -1.47
N GLY A 19 -0.11 -3.13 -1.78
CA GLY A 19 1.12 -3.74 -1.29
C GLY A 19 2.38 -3.23 -1.98
N ASN A 20 3.54 -3.67 -1.49
CA ASN A 20 4.84 -3.27 -2.04
C ASN A 20 4.97 -3.65 -3.53
N LEU A 21 5.63 -2.80 -4.30
CA LEU A 21 5.82 -2.89 -5.76
C LEU A 21 4.54 -2.74 -6.60
N MET A 22 3.37 -2.66 -5.99
CA MET A 22 2.10 -2.56 -6.70
C MET A 22 1.66 -1.10 -6.89
N CYS A 23 0.49 -0.91 -7.48
CA CYS A 23 -0.23 0.35 -7.65
C CYS A 23 -1.73 0.09 -7.54
N TRP A 24 -2.58 1.08 -7.81
CA TRP A 24 -4.04 0.92 -7.81
C TRP A 24 -4.51 -0.29 -8.64
N ARG A 25 -3.77 -0.69 -9.67
CA ARG A 25 -4.10 -1.84 -10.53
C ARG A 25 -4.07 -3.19 -9.80
N GLN A 26 -3.50 -3.26 -8.60
CA GLN A 26 -3.62 -4.44 -7.74
C GLN A 26 -5.09 -4.84 -7.54
N PHE A 27 -5.98 -3.86 -7.53
CA PHE A 27 -7.41 -4.03 -7.26
C PHE A 27 -8.27 -4.07 -8.54
N GLU A 28 -7.64 -4.08 -9.72
CA GLU A 28 -8.30 -3.94 -11.02
C GLU A 28 -9.43 -4.96 -11.23
N ASP A 29 -9.25 -6.22 -10.78
CA ASP A 29 -10.28 -7.26 -10.90
C ASP A 29 -11.41 -7.11 -9.87
N LEU A 30 -11.15 -6.46 -8.76
CA LEU A 30 -12.11 -6.30 -7.67
C LEU A 30 -12.96 -5.02 -7.84
N ILE A 31 -12.39 -3.99 -8.43
CA ILE A 31 -13.06 -2.69 -8.63
C ILE A 31 -14.42 -2.85 -9.31
N PRO A 32 -14.58 -3.60 -10.44
CA PRO A 32 -15.85 -3.76 -11.11
C PRO A 32 -16.97 -4.42 -10.27
N LEU A 33 -16.59 -5.11 -9.20
CA LEU A 33 -17.54 -5.69 -8.26
C LEU A 33 -17.96 -4.71 -7.19
N LEU A 34 -17.02 -3.87 -6.73
CA LEU A 34 -17.24 -2.90 -5.66
C LEU A 34 -17.91 -1.62 -6.16
N GLU A 35 -17.55 -1.12 -7.33
CA GLU A 35 -18.03 0.16 -7.87
C GLU A 35 -19.54 0.21 -8.12
N LYS A 36 -20.22 -0.94 -8.09
CA LYS A 36 -21.67 -1.04 -8.23
C LYS A 36 -22.41 -0.50 -7.01
N ASP A 37 -21.82 -0.66 -5.83
CA ASP A 37 -22.45 -0.39 -4.55
C ASP A 37 -21.68 0.64 -3.72
N TYR A 38 -20.44 0.95 -4.11
CA TYR A 38 -19.52 1.78 -3.33
C TYR A 38 -18.81 2.83 -4.19
N SER A 39 -18.40 3.89 -3.51
CA SER A 39 -17.45 4.89 -4.02
C SER A 39 -16.02 4.41 -3.71
N VAL A 40 -15.31 3.90 -4.72
CA VAL A 40 -14.00 3.24 -4.52
C VAL A 40 -12.86 4.17 -4.89
N TYR A 41 -11.97 4.44 -3.96
CA TYR A 41 -10.75 5.24 -4.12
C TYR A 41 -9.54 4.32 -4.07
N ALA A 42 -8.95 4.01 -5.22
CA ALA A 42 -7.79 3.14 -5.34
C ALA A 42 -6.51 3.97 -5.47
N VAL A 43 -5.60 3.81 -4.52
CA VAL A 43 -4.39 4.62 -4.38
C VAL A 43 -3.21 3.98 -5.08
N SER A 44 -2.36 4.81 -5.71
CA SER A 44 -0.97 4.51 -6.03
C SER A 44 -0.07 5.45 -5.25
N PHE A 45 0.75 4.92 -4.36
CA PHE A 45 1.72 5.71 -3.61
C PHE A 45 2.75 6.36 -4.51
N ASP A 46 3.42 7.39 -4.02
CA ASP A 46 4.57 7.98 -4.73
C ASP A 46 5.59 6.89 -5.10
N GLY A 47 6.20 7.01 -6.26
CA GLY A 47 7.13 6.01 -6.79
C GLY A 47 6.49 4.76 -7.38
N PHE A 48 5.15 4.64 -7.27
CA PHE A 48 4.35 3.54 -7.80
C PHE A 48 3.16 4.03 -8.64
N ASP A 49 3.07 5.31 -8.91
CA ASP A 49 1.93 5.95 -9.60
C ASP A 49 1.94 5.78 -11.15
N GLY A 50 2.96 5.13 -11.69
CA GLY A 50 3.04 4.72 -13.10
C GLY A 50 3.26 5.85 -14.10
N LEU A 51 2.80 7.06 -13.82
CA LEU A 51 2.77 8.18 -14.77
C LEU A 51 3.64 9.36 -14.37
N ARG A 52 4.02 9.45 -13.10
CA ARG A 52 4.75 10.59 -12.52
C ARG A 52 6.13 10.16 -12.06
N SER A 53 7.08 11.08 -12.16
CA SER A 53 8.41 10.90 -11.56
C SER A 53 8.36 11.30 -10.10
N THR A 54 7.75 10.45 -9.28
CA THR A 54 7.70 10.60 -7.82
C THR A 54 8.55 9.52 -7.16
N THR A 55 8.89 9.70 -5.89
CA THR A 55 9.67 8.74 -5.11
C THR A 55 8.96 8.49 -3.79
N TYR A 56 8.76 7.21 -3.45
CA TYR A 56 8.33 6.83 -2.11
C TYR A 56 9.42 7.20 -1.12
N THR A 57 9.08 7.90 -0.05
CA THR A 57 10.05 8.33 0.97
C THR A 57 9.80 7.65 2.31
N THR A 58 8.65 7.87 2.92
CA THR A 58 8.26 7.30 4.21
C THR A 58 6.77 6.97 4.25
N ALA A 59 6.37 6.06 5.13
CA ALA A 59 4.97 5.78 5.40
C ALA A 59 4.22 7.03 5.90
N GLN A 60 4.90 7.87 6.71
CA GLN A 60 4.33 9.13 7.20
C GLN A 60 4.01 10.10 6.05
N ALA A 61 4.93 10.30 5.13
CA ALA A 61 4.69 11.18 3.98
C ALA A 61 3.52 10.71 3.10
N GLN A 62 3.29 9.39 3.02
CA GLN A 62 2.12 8.85 2.32
C GLN A 62 0.84 9.07 3.13
N ALA A 63 0.89 8.87 4.45
CA ALA A 63 -0.24 9.12 5.35
C ALA A 63 -0.65 10.60 5.34
N ASP A 64 0.31 11.53 5.36
CA ASP A 64 0.03 12.96 5.29
C ASP A 64 -0.71 13.34 4.00
N LYS A 65 -0.29 12.79 2.85
CA LYS A 65 -0.98 13.00 1.57
C LYS A 65 -2.37 12.39 1.52
N LEU A 66 -2.56 11.24 2.17
CA LEU A 66 -3.90 10.63 2.30
C LEU A 66 -4.79 11.46 3.22
N GLU A 67 -4.26 12.00 4.31
CA GLU A 67 -4.98 12.90 5.20
C GLU A 67 -5.46 14.14 4.44
N ASP A 68 -4.57 14.79 3.70
CA ASP A 68 -4.89 15.96 2.89
C ASP A 68 -6.00 15.65 1.87
N PHE A 69 -5.87 14.51 1.17
CA PHE A 69 -6.89 14.05 0.22
C PHE A 69 -8.25 13.83 0.91
N LEU A 70 -8.27 13.07 2.01
CA LEU A 70 -9.52 12.78 2.72
C LEU A 70 -10.18 14.04 3.25
N CYS A 71 -9.40 14.96 3.82
CA CYS A 71 -9.93 16.23 4.33
C CYS A 71 -10.50 17.11 3.20
N THR A 72 -9.84 17.15 2.05
CA THR A 72 -10.21 18.03 0.93
C THR A 72 -11.38 17.47 0.13
N GLU A 73 -11.34 16.16 -0.19
CA GLU A 73 -12.29 15.53 -1.11
C GLU A 73 -13.44 14.80 -0.42
N LEU A 74 -13.22 14.30 0.80
CA LEU A 74 -14.18 13.46 1.51
C LEU A 74 -14.57 14.00 2.90
N GLY A 75 -14.28 15.27 3.18
CA GLY A 75 -14.65 15.91 4.46
C GLY A 75 -14.01 15.24 5.69
N GLY A 76 -12.86 14.57 5.52
CA GLY A 76 -12.14 13.89 6.59
C GLY A 76 -12.73 12.53 6.99
N HIS A 77 -13.63 11.95 6.21
CA HIS A 77 -14.29 10.68 6.53
C HIS A 77 -14.15 9.64 5.42
N VAL A 78 -13.98 8.40 5.80
CA VAL A 78 -14.09 7.24 4.91
C VAL A 78 -14.79 6.08 5.65
N ASP A 79 -15.78 5.44 5.00
CA ASP A 79 -16.54 4.34 5.62
C ASP A 79 -15.66 3.09 5.80
N MET A 80 -14.83 2.75 4.80
CA MET A 80 -13.95 1.58 4.87
C MET A 80 -12.56 1.90 4.30
N LEU A 81 -11.53 1.49 5.03
CA LEU A 81 -10.16 1.46 4.54
C LEU A 81 -9.67 0.02 4.50
N PHE A 82 -9.22 -0.43 3.34
CA PHE A 82 -8.53 -1.71 3.19
C PHE A 82 -7.08 -1.44 2.78
N ALA A 83 -6.15 -1.97 3.54
CA ALA A 83 -4.73 -1.85 3.26
C ALA A 83 -4.05 -3.21 3.22
N GLU A 84 -3.11 -3.37 2.30
CA GLU A 84 -2.35 -4.60 2.12
C GLU A 84 -0.86 -4.35 2.26
N SER A 85 -0.17 -5.19 3.05
CA SER A 85 1.28 -5.20 3.19
C SER A 85 1.85 -3.80 3.45
N LEU A 86 2.59 -3.21 2.51
CA LEU A 86 3.14 -1.84 2.59
C LEU A 86 2.08 -0.79 2.96
N GLY A 87 0.86 -0.94 2.41
CA GLY A 87 -0.25 0.00 2.66
C GLY A 87 -0.70 0.06 4.11
N CYS A 88 -0.42 -0.97 4.90
CA CYS A 88 -0.80 -1.01 6.32
C CYS A 88 -0.08 0.06 7.14
N GLY A 89 1.16 0.39 6.80
CA GLY A 89 1.92 1.43 7.49
C GLY A 89 1.23 2.81 7.40
N PRO A 90 1.03 3.35 6.21
CA PRO A 90 0.26 4.60 6.04
C PRO A 90 -1.16 4.53 6.61
N ALA A 91 -1.84 3.37 6.53
CA ALA A 91 -3.19 3.21 7.09
C ALA A 91 -3.23 3.40 8.61
N VAL A 92 -2.29 2.79 9.35
CA VAL A 92 -2.21 2.92 10.81
C VAL A 92 -1.86 4.36 11.22
N LEU A 93 -0.93 5.00 10.51
CA LEU A 93 -0.57 6.40 10.73
C LEU A 93 -1.77 7.33 10.47
N LEU A 94 -2.47 7.12 9.37
CA LEU A 94 -3.68 7.87 9.01
C LEU A 94 -4.77 7.71 10.09
N LYS A 95 -4.98 6.48 10.61
CA LYS A 95 -5.94 6.23 11.70
C LYS A 95 -5.60 6.97 12.98
N SER A 96 -4.33 7.29 13.19
CA SER A 96 -3.87 8.05 14.36
C SER A 96 -4.10 9.55 14.23
N SER A 97 -4.47 10.04 13.03
CA SER A 97 -4.78 11.45 12.81
C SER A 97 -6.12 11.83 13.44
N PRO A 98 -6.19 12.95 14.20
CA PRO A 98 -7.45 13.46 14.74
C PRO A 98 -8.37 14.11 13.67
N LYS A 99 -7.85 14.36 12.47
CA LYS A 99 -8.60 14.99 11.37
C LYS A 99 -9.38 13.97 10.52
N VAL A 100 -9.07 12.68 10.67
CA VAL A 100 -9.61 11.62 9.82
C VAL A 100 -10.43 10.63 10.65
N LYS A 101 -11.64 10.37 10.22
CA LYS A 101 -12.52 9.33 10.75
C LYS A 101 -12.58 8.16 9.78
N ILE A 102 -12.22 6.95 10.24
CA ILE A 102 -12.33 5.70 9.50
C ILE A 102 -13.26 4.79 10.28
N ASP A 103 -14.43 4.44 9.70
CA ASP A 103 -15.41 3.61 10.42
C ASP A 103 -14.95 2.16 10.52
N HIS A 104 -14.42 1.60 9.43
CA HIS A 104 -13.90 0.23 9.38
C HIS A 104 -12.52 0.19 8.73
N MET A 105 -11.56 -0.48 9.36
CA MET A 105 -10.22 -0.66 8.82
C MET A 105 -9.86 -2.14 8.77
N ILE A 106 -9.47 -2.61 7.59
CA ILE A 106 -9.01 -3.98 7.37
C ILE A 106 -7.54 -3.92 6.94
N LEU A 107 -6.68 -4.59 7.69
CA LEU A 107 -5.25 -4.72 7.42
C LEU A 107 -4.92 -6.16 7.03
N SER A 108 -4.42 -6.35 5.82
CA SER A 108 -4.04 -7.66 5.27
C SER A 108 -2.53 -7.79 5.18
N GLY A 109 -1.95 -8.68 5.98
CA GLY A 109 -0.52 -8.99 5.95
C GLY A 109 0.40 -7.80 6.21
N PRO A 110 0.24 -7.06 7.33
CA PRO A 110 1.09 -5.91 7.63
C PRO A 110 2.56 -6.32 7.70
N GLU A 111 3.42 -5.55 7.02
CA GLU A 111 4.87 -5.76 7.05
C GLU A 111 5.46 -5.07 8.28
N TYR A 112 5.62 -5.84 9.35
CA TYR A 112 6.38 -5.44 10.54
C TYR A 112 7.59 -6.37 10.65
N LEU A 113 8.65 -6.03 9.93
CA LEU A 113 9.84 -6.87 9.87
C LEU A 113 10.89 -6.37 10.86
N ASP A 114 11.38 -7.25 11.71
CA ASP A 114 12.56 -6.99 12.53
C ASP A 114 13.53 -8.18 12.50
N PHE A 115 14.69 -7.94 11.94
CA PHE A 115 15.81 -8.91 11.90
C PHE A 115 16.89 -8.55 12.92
N GLY A 116 16.60 -7.66 13.86
CA GLY A 116 17.52 -7.22 14.90
C GLY A 116 18.81 -6.62 14.30
N VAL A 117 19.97 -7.17 14.71
CA VAL A 117 21.29 -6.72 14.24
C VAL A 117 21.50 -6.89 12.74
N LEU A 118 20.68 -7.70 12.07
CA LEU A 118 20.78 -7.94 10.63
C LEU A 118 20.02 -6.90 9.78
N ASN A 119 19.25 -5.99 10.37
CA ASN A 119 18.47 -5.00 9.64
C ASN A 119 19.31 -4.23 8.61
N GLY A 120 20.51 -3.79 8.99
CA GLY A 120 21.41 -3.08 8.09
C GLY A 120 21.88 -3.92 6.88
N LEU A 121 22.13 -5.20 7.09
CA LEU A 121 22.49 -6.13 6.01
C LEU A 121 21.30 -6.38 5.08
N ILE A 122 20.12 -6.60 5.65
CA ILE A 122 18.89 -6.82 4.89
C ILE A 122 18.60 -5.62 3.99
N LEU A 123 18.66 -4.38 4.54
CA LEU A 123 18.46 -3.14 3.77
C LEU A 123 19.49 -2.95 2.64
N LYS A 124 20.68 -3.53 2.78
CA LYS A 124 21.71 -3.47 1.74
C LYS A 124 21.45 -4.47 0.62
N VAL A 125 20.98 -5.67 0.95
CA VAL A 125 20.94 -6.82 0.03
C VAL A 125 19.58 -7.01 -0.62
N MET A 126 18.47 -6.86 0.14
CA MET A 126 17.15 -7.24 -0.34
C MET A 126 16.53 -6.22 -1.32
N PRO A 127 16.59 -4.89 -1.09
CA PRO A 127 16.00 -3.94 -2.01
C PRO A 127 16.53 -4.03 -3.45
N PRO A 128 17.86 -4.14 -3.71
CA PRO A 128 18.36 -4.33 -5.07
C PRO A 128 17.82 -5.60 -5.74
N LYS A 129 17.75 -6.71 -5.00
CA LYS A 129 17.21 -7.98 -5.53
C LYS A 129 15.74 -7.86 -5.89
N GLN A 130 14.96 -7.24 -5.02
CA GLN A 130 13.54 -7.03 -5.26
C GLN A 130 13.30 -6.07 -6.43
N TYR A 131 14.09 -5.01 -6.54
CA TYR A 131 14.05 -4.08 -7.66
C TYR A 131 14.33 -4.79 -9.01
N GLU A 132 15.35 -5.64 -9.06
CA GLU A 132 15.66 -6.44 -10.26
C GLU A 132 14.50 -7.40 -10.63
N THR A 133 13.90 -8.05 -9.65
CA THR A 133 12.71 -8.90 -9.85
C THR A 133 11.55 -8.07 -10.42
N ALA A 134 11.28 -6.90 -9.87
CA ALA A 134 10.23 -5.99 -10.35
C ALA A 134 10.48 -5.54 -11.78
N ARG A 135 11.70 -5.13 -12.12
CA ARG A 135 12.08 -4.71 -13.48
C ARG A 135 11.95 -5.82 -14.51
N LYS A 136 12.36 -7.03 -14.16
CA LYS A 136 12.28 -8.19 -15.05
C LYS A 136 10.86 -8.75 -15.13
N LYS A 137 9.97 -8.35 -14.22
CA LYS A 137 8.60 -8.89 -14.08
C LYS A 137 8.59 -10.42 -14.04
N THR A 138 9.60 -11.01 -13.40
CA THR A 138 9.79 -12.47 -13.31
C THR A 138 10.19 -12.87 -11.91
N MET A 139 9.70 -14.02 -11.46
CA MET A 139 10.07 -14.62 -10.19
C MET A 139 10.42 -16.10 -10.38
N PRO A 140 11.44 -16.62 -9.68
CA PRO A 140 11.79 -18.04 -9.77
C PRO A 140 10.62 -18.95 -9.34
N VAL A 141 10.40 -20.05 -10.06
CA VAL A 141 9.30 -20.99 -9.81
C VAL A 141 9.28 -21.52 -8.36
N TRP A 142 10.45 -21.74 -7.76
CA TRP A 142 10.50 -22.18 -6.36
C TRP A 142 9.94 -21.14 -5.38
N ALA A 143 10.15 -19.86 -5.66
CA ALA A 143 9.60 -18.78 -4.82
C ALA A 143 8.08 -18.68 -4.96
N LEU A 144 7.53 -18.91 -6.18
CA LEU A 144 6.10 -18.98 -6.43
C LEU A 144 5.44 -20.09 -5.60
N ARG A 145 6.05 -21.27 -5.63
CA ARG A 145 5.55 -22.42 -4.85
C ARG A 145 5.59 -22.17 -3.35
N PHE A 146 6.66 -21.55 -2.87
CA PHE A 146 6.78 -21.18 -1.45
C PHE A 146 5.69 -20.18 -1.02
N MET A 147 5.30 -19.26 -1.91
CA MET A 147 4.23 -18.27 -1.67
C MET A 147 2.82 -18.83 -1.94
N GLY A 148 2.68 -20.08 -2.34
CA GLY A 148 1.38 -20.69 -2.69
C GLY A 148 0.74 -20.09 -3.94
N GLN A 149 1.53 -19.45 -4.81
CA GLN A 149 1.04 -18.79 -6.02
C GLN A 149 1.11 -19.70 -7.25
N THR A 150 0.14 -19.54 -8.15
CA THR A 150 0.19 -20.15 -9.48
C THR A 150 1.05 -19.29 -10.43
N GLU A 151 1.60 -19.89 -11.49
CA GLU A 151 2.34 -19.14 -12.52
C GLU A 151 1.47 -18.06 -13.17
N GLN A 152 0.21 -18.37 -13.47
CA GLN A 152 -0.73 -17.41 -14.06
C GLN A 152 -1.05 -16.26 -13.11
N GLY A 153 -1.33 -16.53 -11.83
CA GLY A 153 -1.58 -15.51 -10.82
C GLY A 153 -0.37 -14.58 -10.66
N MET A 154 0.84 -15.16 -10.67
CA MET A 154 2.07 -14.38 -10.59
C MET A 154 2.30 -13.53 -11.84
N GLN A 155 2.08 -14.06 -13.06
CA GLN A 155 2.21 -13.28 -14.28
C GLN A 155 1.24 -12.10 -14.28
N THR A 156 0.00 -12.31 -13.87
CA THR A 156 -0.99 -11.23 -13.70
C THR A 156 -0.50 -10.18 -12.70
N MET A 157 -0.03 -10.58 -11.53
CA MET A 157 0.50 -9.67 -10.52
C MET A 157 1.72 -8.89 -11.05
N MET A 158 2.68 -9.58 -11.67
CA MET A 158 3.89 -8.94 -12.22
C MET A 158 3.58 -7.96 -13.35
N SER A 159 2.55 -8.22 -14.17
CA SER A 159 2.13 -7.30 -15.24
C SER A 159 1.58 -5.97 -14.70
N ARG A 160 1.10 -5.95 -13.44
CA ARG A 160 0.55 -4.77 -12.78
C ARG A 160 1.60 -3.92 -12.05
N ILE A 161 2.85 -4.40 -11.98
CA ILE A 161 3.95 -3.62 -11.42
C ILE A 161 4.24 -2.42 -12.35
N PRO A 162 4.25 -1.17 -11.84
CA PRO A 162 4.58 0.00 -12.64
C PRO A 162 6.01 -0.06 -13.21
N ASP A 163 6.19 0.47 -14.43
CA ASP A 163 7.51 0.44 -15.09
C ASP A 163 8.47 1.51 -14.54
N ASN A 164 7.95 2.55 -13.87
CA ASN A 164 8.73 3.68 -13.35
C ASN A 164 9.26 3.50 -11.92
N ILE A 165 9.15 2.29 -11.35
CA ILE A 165 9.69 2.01 -10.00
C ILE A 165 11.20 2.31 -9.97
N SER A 166 11.63 3.04 -8.94
CA SER A 166 13.04 3.32 -8.68
C SER A 166 13.62 2.44 -7.57
N LEU A 167 14.93 2.17 -7.63
CA LEU A 167 15.62 1.48 -6.54
C LEU A 167 15.53 2.26 -5.21
N GLU A 168 15.47 3.59 -5.31
CA GLU A 168 15.32 4.48 -4.15
C GLU A 168 13.96 4.25 -3.46
N SER A 169 12.86 4.21 -4.23
CA SER A 169 11.54 3.88 -3.70
C SER A 169 11.51 2.50 -3.04
N VAL A 170 12.09 1.47 -3.68
CA VAL A 170 12.16 0.13 -3.11
C VAL A 170 12.97 0.09 -1.81
N ARG A 171 14.07 0.83 -1.71
CA ARG A 171 14.84 0.95 -0.46
C ARG A 171 14.04 1.62 0.65
N ALA A 172 13.30 2.67 0.30
CA ALA A 172 12.47 3.38 1.27
C ALA A 172 11.31 2.52 1.79
N THR A 173 10.67 1.70 0.94
CA THR A 173 9.62 0.77 1.40
C THR A 173 10.17 -0.29 2.35
N TRP A 174 11.35 -0.85 2.07
CA TRP A 174 12.03 -1.77 3.00
C TRP A 174 12.38 -1.11 4.34
N ALA A 175 12.87 0.13 4.29
CA ALA A 175 13.15 0.89 5.51
C ALA A 175 11.87 1.16 6.31
N ALA A 176 10.77 1.51 5.66
CA ALA A 176 9.47 1.71 6.30
C ALA A 176 9.01 0.43 7.02
N GLY A 177 9.05 -0.74 6.37
CA GLY A 177 8.67 -2.02 6.98
C GLY A 177 9.53 -2.40 8.18
N LEU A 178 10.86 -2.14 8.13
CA LEU A 178 11.78 -2.47 9.22
C LEU A 178 11.71 -1.54 10.44
N TYR A 179 11.29 -0.30 10.26
CA TYR A 179 11.29 0.68 11.36
C TYR A 179 9.89 0.97 11.91
N LEU A 180 8.85 0.65 11.18
CA LEU A 180 7.47 0.97 11.57
C LEU A 180 7.06 0.30 12.89
N TYR A 181 7.50 -0.94 13.16
CA TYR A 181 7.16 -1.66 14.39
C TYR A 181 7.71 -1.00 15.67
N ARG A 182 8.71 -0.09 15.56
CA ARG A 182 9.27 0.67 16.70
C ARG A 182 8.46 1.91 17.03
N THR A 183 7.42 2.19 16.28
CA THR A 183 6.59 3.39 16.46
C THR A 183 5.42 3.04 17.37
N ASP A 184 5.33 3.68 18.52
CA ASP A 184 4.13 3.62 19.37
C ASP A 184 3.01 4.41 18.69
N PHE A 185 1.99 3.71 18.24
CA PHE A 185 0.83 4.34 17.62
C PHE A 185 -0.22 4.63 18.68
N PRO A 186 -0.68 5.89 18.81
CA PRO A 186 -1.84 6.19 19.65
C PRO A 186 -3.07 5.51 19.05
N VAL A 187 -3.57 4.50 19.73
CA VAL A 187 -4.82 3.83 19.34
C VAL A 187 -5.99 4.72 19.74
N GLN A 188 -6.77 5.15 18.76
CA GLN A 188 -8.05 5.80 19.06
C GLN A 188 -9.00 4.77 19.70
N PRO A 189 -9.55 5.03 20.91
CA PRO A 189 -10.33 4.02 21.66
C PRO A 189 -11.60 3.53 20.94
N GLU A 190 -12.09 4.26 19.96
CA GLU A 190 -13.31 3.95 19.20
C GLU A 190 -13.05 3.15 17.90
N ALA A 191 -11.80 2.84 17.59
CA ALA A 191 -11.47 2.13 16.37
C ALA A 191 -11.74 0.63 16.51
N LYS A 192 -12.69 0.10 15.73
CA LYS A 192 -12.81 -1.35 15.53
C LYS A 192 -11.75 -1.77 14.50
N VAL A 193 -10.70 -2.43 14.97
CA VAL A 193 -9.71 -3.08 14.12
C VAL A 193 -10.09 -4.56 14.01
N ALA A 194 -10.29 -5.04 12.78
CA ALA A 194 -10.55 -6.44 12.47
C ALA A 194 -9.35 -7.06 11.76
#